data_b3728e5dbb4daddff0c9733762be377c
#
_entry.id   b3728e5dbb4daddff0c9733762be377c
#
_cell.length_a   1.000
_cell.length_b   1.000
_cell.length_c   1.000
_cell.angle_alpha   90.00
_cell.angle_beta   90.00
_cell.angle_gamma   90.00
#
_symmetry.space_group_name_H-M   'P 1'
#
loop_
_entity.id
_entity.type
_entity.pdbx_description
1 polymer ?
#
loop_
_entity_poly.entity_id
_entity_poly.type
_entity_poly.pdbx_seq_one_letter_code
_entity_poly.pdbx_strand_id
1 'polypeptide(L)'
;MKPSARRLYLRSRGLPGALAALLGTAAAAAWAARWLVSLPDFDHTARLPVVILGPLLAAGAIGTSLHTPSDELDRTAVRPWWPRRLAHLLAPTALAVALLALAVPGHAEAFGAPAAVRNTLGLVGVTAAAATLVGARLSWLPPTFYVGVVYLAAPSDAGGGAVWWGWATRPGPEDGAWAVAALCLAAGTALYAWRGARHVSGEA
;
A
#
# COMPACT_ATOMS: atom_id res chain seq x y z
N MET A 1 24.84 27.10 -3.24
CA MET A 1 23.59 26.39 -3.56
C MET A 1 22.67 26.45 -2.34
N LYS A 2 21.48 27.04 -2.47
CA LYS A 2 20.58 27.25 -1.34
C LYS A 2 19.92 25.93 -0.93
N PRO A 3 20.28 25.34 0.25
CA PRO A 3 19.69 24.06 0.70
C PRO A 3 18.20 24.17 1.08
N SER A 4 17.65 25.39 1.07
CA SER A 4 16.29 25.69 1.52
C SER A 4 15.19 25.26 0.51
N ALA A 5 15.40 25.41 -0.79
CA ALA A 5 14.36 25.11 -1.78
C ALA A 5 14.03 23.61 -1.88
N ARG A 6 15.05 22.75 -1.83
CA ARG A 6 14.86 21.28 -1.85
C ARG A 6 14.18 20.76 -0.58
N ARG A 7 14.52 21.32 0.58
CA ARG A 7 13.88 20.97 1.86
C ARG A 7 12.44 21.44 1.92
N LEU A 8 12.14 22.63 1.41
CA LEU A 8 10.77 23.14 1.31
C LEU A 8 9.93 22.31 0.36
N TYR A 9 10.46 21.93 -0.81
CA TYR A 9 9.80 21.05 -1.76
C TYR A 9 9.47 19.66 -1.17
N LEU A 10 10.40 19.05 -0.44
CA LEU A 10 10.19 17.77 0.21
C LEU A 10 9.15 17.86 1.34
N ARG A 11 9.16 18.96 2.10
CA ARG A 11 8.19 19.22 3.17
C ARG A 11 6.79 19.52 2.64
N SER A 12 6.66 20.28 1.57
CA SER A 12 5.35 20.63 0.98
C SER A 12 4.62 19.41 0.41
N ARG A 13 5.33 18.32 0.08
CA ARG A 13 4.75 17.07 -0.42
C ARG A 13 4.50 16.02 0.67
N GLY A 14 4.65 16.35 1.96
CA GLY A 14 4.44 15.40 3.05
C GLY A 14 5.41 14.20 3.07
N LEU A 15 6.46 14.21 2.23
CA LEU A 15 7.41 13.11 2.11
C LEU A 15 8.07 12.69 3.43
N PRO A 16 8.48 13.61 4.33
CA PRO A 16 9.04 13.20 5.61
C PRO A 16 8.05 12.44 6.48
N GLY A 17 6.77 12.86 6.47
CA GLY A 17 5.71 12.16 7.20
C GLY A 17 5.43 10.77 6.64
N ALA A 18 5.33 10.65 5.31
CA ALA A 18 5.14 9.37 4.65
C ALA A 18 6.33 8.42 4.91
N LEU A 19 7.57 8.90 4.83
CA LEU A 19 8.75 8.10 5.15
C LEU A 19 8.77 7.66 6.62
N ALA A 20 8.46 8.54 7.56
CA ALA A 20 8.37 8.20 8.97
C ALA A 20 7.27 7.15 9.21
N ALA A 21 6.11 7.28 8.56
CA ALA A 21 5.03 6.31 8.64
C ALA A 21 5.45 4.94 8.07
N LEU A 22 6.13 4.89 6.92
CA LEU A 22 6.62 3.64 6.33
C LEU A 22 7.66 2.95 7.21
N LEU A 23 8.62 3.71 7.76
CA LEU A 23 9.63 3.17 8.67
C LEU A 23 9.01 2.67 9.98
N GLY A 24 8.08 3.44 10.56
CA GLY A 24 7.34 3.04 11.75
C GLY A 24 6.50 1.78 11.52
N THR A 25 5.82 1.70 10.39
CA THR A 25 5.05 0.50 9.99
C THR A 25 5.96 -0.72 9.84
N ALA A 26 7.11 -0.58 9.17
CA ALA A 26 8.06 -1.67 9.00
C ALA A 26 8.67 -2.12 10.34
N ALA A 27 9.02 -1.19 11.20
CA ALA A 27 9.53 -1.51 12.54
C ALA A 27 8.48 -2.24 13.39
N ALA A 28 7.23 -1.76 13.38
CA ALA A 28 6.12 -2.42 14.06
C ALA A 28 5.84 -3.81 13.50
N ALA A 29 5.85 -3.96 12.17
CA ALA A 29 5.67 -5.25 11.50
C ALA A 29 6.80 -6.24 11.86
N ALA A 30 8.06 -5.78 11.86
CA ALA A 30 9.20 -6.60 12.24
C ALA A 30 9.15 -7.05 13.70
N TRP A 31 8.78 -6.14 14.59
CA TRP A 31 8.59 -6.45 15.99
C TRP A 31 7.44 -7.44 16.21
N ALA A 32 6.27 -7.19 15.64
CA ALA A 32 5.10 -8.05 15.77
C ALA A 32 5.34 -9.44 15.18
N ALA A 33 5.99 -9.53 14.00
CA ALA A 33 6.29 -10.82 13.36
C ALA A 33 7.23 -11.68 14.20
N ARG A 34 8.19 -11.07 14.91
CA ARG A 34 9.10 -11.78 15.81
C ARG A 34 8.42 -12.16 17.11
N TRP A 35 7.66 -11.24 17.68
CA TRP A 35 6.94 -11.46 18.92
C TRP A 35 5.93 -12.59 18.81
N LEU A 36 5.11 -12.62 17.75
CA LEU A 36 4.11 -13.66 17.53
C LEU A 36 4.74 -15.07 17.46
N VAL A 37 5.85 -15.21 16.76
CA VAL A 37 6.55 -16.50 16.62
C VAL A 37 7.35 -16.89 17.87
N SER A 38 7.60 -15.95 18.77
CA SER A 38 8.25 -16.26 20.06
C SER A 38 7.31 -16.89 21.09
N LEU A 39 6.00 -16.84 20.86
CA LEU A 39 5.01 -17.45 21.73
C LEU A 39 4.91 -18.95 21.46
N PRO A 40 4.90 -19.82 22.50
CA PRO A 40 5.01 -21.29 22.35
C PRO A 40 3.84 -21.93 21.59
N ASP A 41 2.67 -21.29 21.59
CA ASP A 41 1.44 -21.83 20.97
C ASP A 41 1.22 -21.34 19.54
N PHE A 42 2.12 -20.50 18.99
CA PHE A 42 1.97 -19.90 17.67
C PHE A 42 3.05 -20.38 16.70
N ASP A 43 2.61 -20.74 15.51
CA ASP A 43 3.46 -21.04 14.38
C ASP A 43 3.58 -19.82 13.42
N HIS A 44 4.18 -20.03 12.25
CA HIS A 44 4.36 -18.98 11.27
C HIS A 44 3.06 -18.47 10.61
N THR A 45 1.93 -19.19 10.80
CA THR A 45 0.60 -18.75 10.34
C THR A 45 0.07 -17.61 11.18
N ALA A 46 0.53 -17.47 12.43
CA ALA A 46 0.23 -16.33 13.29
C ALA A 46 0.72 -14.97 12.73
N ARG A 47 1.58 -14.99 11.71
CA ARG A 47 2.01 -13.77 11.00
C ARG A 47 0.96 -13.19 10.04
N LEU A 48 -0.16 -13.89 9.81
CA LEU A 48 -1.22 -13.42 8.93
C LEU A 48 -1.65 -11.96 9.19
N PRO A 49 -1.92 -11.53 10.44
CA PRO A 49 -2.25 -10.12 10.70
C PRO A 49 -1.15 -9.15 10.27
N VAL A 50 0.12 -9.53 10.45
CA VAL A 50 1.26 -8.68 10.11
C VAL A 50 1.37 -8.46 8.61
N VAL A 51 1.22 -9.53 7.80
CA VAL A 51 1.30 -9.46 6.34
C VAL A 51 0.06 -8.85 5.68
N ILE A 52 -0.96 -8.52 6.46
CA ILE A 52 -2.14 -7.79 5.99
C ILE A 52 -2.10 -6.34 6.49
N LEU A 53 -1.95 -6.14 7.80
CA LEU A 53 -2.03 -4.81 8.43
C LEU A 53 -0.81 -3.94 8.10
N GLY A 54 0.39 -4.52 8.03
CA GLY A 54 1.60 -3.79 7.61
C GLY A 54 1.44 -3.19 6.20
N PRO A 55 1.13 -3.99 5.17
CA PRO A 55 0.80 -3.48 3.84
C PRO A 55 -0.37 -2.50 3.79
N LEU A 56 -1.42 -2.70 4.58
CA LEU A 56 -2.55 -1.78 4.65
C LEU A 56 -2.14 -0.40 5.17
N LEU A 57 -1.38 -0.35 6.26
CA LEU A 57 -0.86 0.90 6.83
C LEU A 57 0.09 1.61 5.86
N ALA A 58 0.97 0.84 5.20
CA ALA A 58 1.88 1.39 4.17
C ALA A 58 1.09 1.96 2.99
N ALA A 59 0.07 1.24 2.48
CA ALA A 59 -0.79 1.71 1.41
C ALA A 59 -1.55 2.98 1.81
N GLY A 60 -2.06 3.06 3.04
CA GLY A 60 -2.71 4.26 3.59
C GLY A 60 -1.77 5.46 3.66
N ALA A 61 -0.53 5.26 4.15
CA ALA A 61 0.49 6.31 4.19
C ALA A 61 0.87 6.81 2.78
N ILE A 62 1.00 5.88 1.81
CA ILE A 62 1.22 6.24 0.41
C ILE A 62 0.03 7.01 -0.14
N GLY A 63 -1.20 6.51 0.05
CA GLY A 63 -2.41 7.12 -0.46
C GLY A 63 -2.62 8.56 0.02
N THR A 64 -2.42 8.81 1.30
CA THR A 64 -2.52 10.17 1.87
C THR A 64 -1.44 11.10 1.34
N SER A 65 -0.25 10.58 0.98
CA SER A 65 0.84 11.36 0.38
C SER A 65 0.56 11.77 -1.08
N LEU A 66 -0.42 11.13 -1.75
CA LEU A 66 -0.82 11.48 -3.12
C LEU A 66 -1.60 12.80 -3.20
N HIS A 67 -1.94 13.40 -2.07
CA HIS A 67 -2.54 14.74 -2.04
C HIS A 67 -1.48 15.80 -2.36
N THR A 68 -1.67 16.52 -3.45
CA THR A 68 -0.83 17.65 -3.83
C THR A 68 -1.66 18.95 -3.83
N PRO A 69 -1.32 19.93 -2.99
CA PRO A 69 -2.02 21.22 -2.94
C PRO A 69 -1.90 22.04 -4.24
N SER A 70 -0.93 21.70 -5.11
CA SER A 70 -0.56 22.47 -6.31
C SER A 70 -1.07 21.85 -7.63
N ASP A 71 -2.03 20.94 -7.59
CA ASP A 71 -2.48 20.22 -8.80
C ASP A 71 -3.19 21.13 -9.83
N GLU A 72 -3.75 22.26 -9.40
CA GLU A 72 -4.31 23.26 -10.32
C GLU A 72 -3.22 23.92 -11.17
N LEU A 73 -2.06 24.20 -10.59
CA LEU A 73 -0.90 24.74 -11.32
C LEU A 73 -0.31 23.69 -12.26
N ASP A 74 -0.42 22.42 -11.89
CA ASP A 74 0.09 21.30 -12.68
C ASP A 74 -0.74 21.03 -13.94
N ARG A 75 -2.03 21.39 -13.95
CA ARG A 75 -2.92 21.22 -15.12
C ARG A 75 -2.65 22.21 -16.26
N THR A 76 -2.07 23.35 -15.96
CA THR A 76 -1.76 24.40 -16.95
C THR A 76 -0.37 24.25 -17.57
N ALA A 77 0.44 23.29 -17.13
CA ALA A 77 1.79 23.10 -17.62
C ALA A 77 1.84 22.26 -18.91
N VAL A 78 2.65 22.71 -19.86
CA VAL A 78 2.86 22.14 -21.21
C VAL A 78 3.50 20.73 -21.19
N ARG A 79 3.95 20.22 -20.04
CA ARG A 79 4.66 18.93 -19.94
C ARG A 79 3.76 17.81 -19.43
N PRO A 80 3.91 16.57 -19.95
CA PRO A 80 3.13 15.43 -19.48
C PRO A 80 3.45 15.11 -18.01
N TRP A 81 2.44 15.13 -17.15
CA TRP A 81 2.58 14.93 -15.69
C TRP A 81 2.56 13.47 -15.25
N TRP A 82 2.11 12.58 -16.11
CA TRP A 82 1.99 11.16 -15.78
C TRP A 82 3.30 10.50 -15.29
N PRO A 83 4.52 10.83 -15.83
CA PRO A 83 5.73 10.18 -15.33
C PRO A 83 6.07 10.60 -13.89
N ARG A 84 5.77 11.86 -13.52
CA ARG A 84 5.98 12.35 -12.16
C ARG A 84 4.99 11.73 -11.17
N ARG A 85 3.72 11.57 -11.58
CA ARG A 85 2.71 10.86 -10.79
C ARG A 85 3.10 9.41 -10.56
N LEU A 86 3.56 8.72 -11.62
CA LEU A 86 4.07 7.35 -11.50
C LEU A 86 5.26 7.27 -10.55
N ALA A 87 6.25 8.13 -10.70
CA ALA A 87 7.42 8.15 -9.80
C ALA A 87 7.02 8.41 -8.35
N HIS A 88 6.05 9.32 -8.12
CA HIS A 88 5.55 9.62 -6.79
C HIS A 88 4.78 8.46 -6.15
N LEU A 89 4.10 7.64 -6.93
CA LEU A 89 3.42 6.43 -6.45
C LEU A 89 4.41 5.26 -6.30
N LEU A 90 5.23 5.00 -7.33
CA LEU A 90 6.05 3.79 -7.39
C LEU A 90 7.27 3.84 -6.47
N ALA A 91 7.90 5.01 -6.25
CA ALA A 91 9.06 5.10 -5.38
C ALA A 91 8.75 4.74 -3.91
N PRO A 92 7.72 5.32 -3.25
CA PRO A 92 7.37 4.90 -1.90
C PRO A 92 6.79 3.48 -1.86
N THR A 93 6.15 3.00 -2.95
CA THR A 93 5.71 1.61 -3.05
C THR A 93 6.88 0.65 -3.05
N ALA A 94 7.91 0.90 -3.86
CA ALA A 94 9.12 0.08 -3.88
C ALA A 94 9.84 0.08 -2.52
N LEU A 95 9.89 1.23 -1.85
CA LEU A 95 10.42 1.34 -0.49
C LEU A 95 9.59 0.51 0.51
N ALA A 96 8.27 0.62 0.48
CA ALA A 96 7.38 -0.14 1.35
C ALA A 96 7.53 -1.65 1.14
N VAL A 97 7.58 -2.10 -0.11
CA VAL A 97 7.83 -3.50 -0.49
C VAL A 97 9.15 -3.98 0.10
N ALA A 98 10.25 -3.23 -0.10
CA ALA A 98 11.56 -3.61 0.43
C ALA A 98 11.56 -3.69 1.96
N LEU A 99 11.02 -2.68 2.63
CA LEU A 99 10.97 -2.62 4.08
C LEU A 99 10.12 -3.74 4.70
N LEU A 100 8.95 -4.02 4.14
CA LEU A 100 8.06 -5.06 4.66
C LEU A 100 8.55 -6.46 4.32
N ALA A 101 9.19 -6.67 3.17
CA ALA A 101 9.86 -7.94 2.86
C ALA A 101 10.98 -8.24 3.85
N LEU A 102 11.76 -7.23 4.24
CA LEU A 102 12.80 -7.36 5.26
C LEU A 102 12.25 -7.52 6.68
N ALA A 103 11.06 -6.95 6.96
CA ALA A 103 10.42 -7.05 8.26
C ALA A 103 9.91 -8.46 8.58
N VAL A 104 9.52 -9.24 7.55
CA VAL A 104 8.94 -10.59 7.70
C VAL A 104 9.74 -11.60 6.87
N PRO A 105 11.01 -11.86 7.20
CA PRO A 105 11.87 -12.74 6.43
C PRO A 105 11.48 -14.22 6.59
N GLY A 106 11.85 -15.02 5.58
CA GLY A 106 11.66 -16.48 5.60
C GLY A 106 10.23 -16.94 5.31
N HIS A 107 10.02 -18.27 5.43
CA HIS A 107 8.72 -18.95 5.35
C HIS A 107 7.86 -18.54 4.14
N ALA A 108 8.45 -18.62 2.95
CA ALA A 108 7.80 -18.23 1.70
C ALA A 108 6.50 -19.03 1.45
N GLU A 109 6.45 -20.27 1.92
CA GLU A 109 5.30 -21.18 1.80
C GLU A 109 4.09 -20.78 2.67
N ALA A 110 4.30 -19.90 3.65
CA ALA A 110 3.25 -19.43 4.54
C ALA A 110 3.04 -17.91 4.40
N PHE A 111 3.13 -17.20 5.52
CA PHE A 111 2.93 -15.74 5.61
C PHE A 111 4.27 -15.02 5.82
N GLY A 112 5.18 -15.20 4.87
CA GLY A 112 6.49 -14.54 4.85
C GLY A 112 6.55 -13.36 3.90
N ALA A 113 7.79 -13.05 3.46
CA ALA A 113 8.06 -11.92 2.55
C ALA A 113 7.21 -11.93 1.26
N PRO A 114 6.96 -13.05 0.55
CA PRO A 114 6.13 -13.04 -0.65
C PRO A 114 4.70 -12.56 -0.40
N ALA A 115 4.08 -13.00 0.70
CA ALA A 115 2.73 -12.54 1.06
C ALA A 115 2.71 -11.03 1.39
N ALA A 116 3.71 -10.54 2.13
CA ALA A 116 3.83 -9.12 2.45
C ALA A 116 4.03 -8.26 1.18
N VAL A 117 4.88 -8.70 0.26
CA VAL A 117 5.12 -8.02 -1.03
C VAL A 117 3.85 -7.97 -1.85
N ARG A 118 3.21 -9.12 -2.08
CA ARG A 118 1.95 -9.22 -2.84
C ARG A 118 0.87 -8.30 -2.26
N ASN A 119 0.66 -8.36 -0.96
CA ASN A 119 -0.36 -7.56 -0.29
C ASN A 119 -0.05 -6.06 -0.37
N THR A 120 1.23 -5.67 -0.26
CA THR A 120 1.64 -4.27 -0.44
C THR A 120 1.30 -3.78 -1.85
N LEU A 121 1.66 -4.53 -2.88
CA LEU A 121 1.40 -4.17 -4.27
C LEU A 121 -0.11 -4.05 -4.55
N GLY A 122 -0.88 -5.05 -4.15
CA GLY A 122 -2.33 -5.07 -4.39
C GLY A 122 -3.05 -3.95 -3.63
N LEU A 123 -2.76 -3.77 -2.34
CA LEU A 123 -3.41 -2.74 -1.52
C LEU A 123 -3.03 -1.32 -1.97
N VAL A 124 -1.78 -1.09 -2.40
CA VAL A 124 -1.38 0.19 -3.01
C VAL A 124 -2.16 0.43 -4.31
N GLY A 125 -2.35 -0.60 -5.14
CA GLY A 125 -3.18 -0.49 -6.34
C GLY A 125 -4.62 -0.07 -6.03
N VAL A 126 -5.26 -0.72 -5.05
CA VAL A 126 -6.61 -0.35 -4.59
C VAL A 126 -6.64 1.07 -4.05
N THR A 127 -5.64 1.46 -3.25
CA THR A 127 -5.52 2.81 -2.69
C THR A 127 -5.33 3.87 -3.77
N ALA A 128 -4.51 3.59 -4.79
CA ALA A 128 -4.30 4.50 -5.92
C ALA A 128 -5.58 4.70 -6.74
N ALA A 129 -6.35 3.62 -7.00
CA ALA A 129 -7.66 3.72 -7.62
C ALA A 129 -8.63 4.53 -6.75
N ALA A 130 -8.67 4.26 -5.43
CA ALA A 130 -9.51 5.00 -4.49
C ALA A 130 -9.17 6.50 -4.46
N ALA A 131 -7.88 6.87 -4.53
CA ALA A 131 -7.45 8.26 -4.56
C ALA A 131 -8.03 9.02 -5.77
N THR A 132 -8.25 8.34 -6.90
CA THR A 132 -8.86 8.95 -8.09
C THR A 132 -10.39 9.08 -8.00
N LEU A 133 -11.04 8.28 -7.18
CA LEU A 133 -12.51 8.22 -7.05
C LEU A 133 -13.02 9.05 -5.87
N VAL A 134 -12.43 8.87 -4.69
CA VAL A 134 -12.87 9.50 -3.44
C VAL A 134 -11.90 10.55 -2.91
N GLY A 135 -10.76 10.74 -3.57
CA GLY A 135 -9.72 11.69 -3.18
C GLY A 135 -8.64 11.07 -2.28
N ALA A 136 -7.45 11.68 -2.31
CA ALA A 136 -6.28 11.16 -1.62
C ALA A 136 -6.46 11.04 -0.10
N ARG A 137 -7.18 11.98 0.53
CA ARG A 137 -7.43 11.97 1.98
C ARG A 137 -8.23 10.76 2.45
N LEU A 138 -9.17 10.28 1.65
CA LEU A 138 -10.06 9.16 1.98
C LEU A 138 -9.64 7.87 1.26
N SER A 139 -8.53 7.86 0.54
CA SER A 139 -8.08 6.71 -0.26
C SER A 139 -7.75 5.46 0.56
N TRP A 140 -7.51 5.59 1.85
CA TRP A 140 -7.29 4.49 2.79
C TRP A 140 -8.58 3.73 3.16
N LEU A 141 -9.76 4.35 3.03
CA LEU A 141 -11.04 3.74 3.43
C LEU A 141 -11.38 2.46 2.64
N PRO A 142 -11.39 2.45 1.29
CA PRO A 142 -11.75 1.25 0.55
C PRO A 142 -10.84 0.05 0.84
N PRO A 143 -9.50 0.16 0.87
CA PRO A 143 -8.66 -0.99 1.22
C PRO A 143 -8.85 -1.42 2.68
N THR A 144 -9.12 -0.50 3.61
CA THR A 144 -9.41 -0.85 5.01
C THR A 144 -10.71 -1.63 5.12
N PHE A 145 -11.78 -1.16 4.44
CA PHE A 145 -13.05 -1.87 4.40
C PHE A 145 -12.90 -3.26 3.78
N TYR A 146 -12.19 -3.35 2.65
CA TYR A 146 -11.90 -4.62 2.00
C TYR A 146 -11.20 -5.60 2.96
N VAL A 147 -10.10 -5.16 3.59
CA VAL A 147 -9.35 -5.98 4.54
C VAL A 147 -10.22 -6.42 5.71
N GLY A 148 -11.05 -5.54 6.26
CA GLY A 148 -11.99 -5.85 7.33
C GLY A 148 -12.98 -6.95 6.93
N VAL A 149 -13.59 -6.82 5.76
CA VAL A 149 -14.53 -7.83 5.23
C VAL A 149 -13.83 -9.17 5.00
N VAL A 150 -12.67 -9.15 4.36
CA VAL A 150 -11.92 -10.38 4.06
C VAL A 150 -11.46 -11.08 5.33
N TYR A 151 -10.97 -10.33 6.31
CA TYR A 151 -10.51 -10.90 7.57
C TYR A 151 -11.63 -11.56 8.39
N LEU A 152 -12.85 -11.01 8.30
CA LEU A 152 -14.01 -11.53 9.03
C LEU A 152 -14.74 -12.66 8.28
N ALA A 153 -14.72 -12.63 6.95
CA ALA A 153 -15.59 -13.47 6.13
C ALA A 153 -14.85 -14.47 5.22
N ALA A 154 -13.52 -14.37 5.07
CA ALA A 154 -12.80 -15.33 4.23
C ALA A 154 -12.69 -16.69 4.93
N PRO A 155 -13.24 -17.76 4.33
CA PRO A 155 -13.07 -19.10 4.87
C PRO A 155 -11.61 -19.52 4.79
N SER A 156 -11.08 -20.13 5.86
CA SER A 156 -9.71 -20.66 5.90
C SER A 156 -9.46 -21.75 4.84
N ASP A 157 -10.51 -22.49 4.46
CA ASP A 157 -10.42 -23.69 3.61
C ASP A 157 -11.03 -23.50 2.22
N ALA A 158 -11.25 -22.26 1.80
CA ALA A 158 -11.99 -22.00 0.57
C ALA A 158 -11.17 -22.32 -0.69
N GLY A 159 -11.66 -23.28 -1.46
CA GLY A 159 -11.18 -23.58 -2.81
C GLY A 159 -11.38 -22.43 -3.79
N GLY A 160 -10.90 -22.59 -5.00
CA GLY A 160 -10.70 -21.64 -6.10
C GLY A 160 -11.53 -20.36 -6.19
N GLY A 161 -12.82 -20.35 -5.79
CA GLY A 161 -13.66 -19.15 -5.86
C GLY A 161 -13.30 -18.05 -4.83
N ALA A 162 -12.77 -18.40 -3.67
CA ALA A 162 -12.41 -17.44 -2.64
C ALA A 162 -11.06 -16.75 -2.89
N VAL A 163 -10.24 -17.22 -3.84
CA VAL A 163 -8.97 -16.60 -4.19
C VAL A 163 -9.16 -15.17 -4.71
N TRP A 164 -10.22 -14.94 -5.48
CA TRP A 164 -10.46 -13.65 -6.13
C TRP A 164 -10.78 -12.51 -5.15
N TRP A 165 -11.49 -12.79 -4.09
CA TRP A 165 -11.83 -11.77 -3.11
C TRP A 165 -11.04 -11.86 -1.82
N GLY A 166 -10.57 -13.05 -1.43
CA GLY A 166 -9.76 -13.30 -0.25
C GLY A 166 -8.25 -13.30 -0.49
N TRP A 167 -7.76 -12.77 -1.61
CA TRP A 167 -6.35 -12.85 -2.01
C TRP A 167 -5.36 -12.34 -0.94
N ALA A 168 -5.75 -11.36 -0.13
CA ALA A 168 -4.87 -10.79 0.88
C ALA A 168 -4.61 -11.74 2.07
N THR A 169 -5.50 -12.70 2.32
CA THR A 169 -5.37 -13.70 3.41
C THR A 169 -4.72 -15.01 2.94
N ARG A 170 -4.30 -15.11 1.68
CA ARG A 170 -3.72 -16.32 1.12
C ARG A 170 -2.23 -16.44 1.42
N PRO A 171 -1.68 -17.67 1.50
CA PRO A 171 -0.24 -17.91 1.59
C PRO A 171 0.57 -17.27 0.46
N GLY A 172 1.89 -17.16 0.66
CA GLY A 172 2.79 -16.49 -0.26
C GLY A 172 2.82 -17.02 -1.69
N PRO A 173 2.85 -18.34 -1.93
CA PRO A 173 3.08 -18.90 -3.26
C PRO A 173 1.82 -19.02 -4.15
N GLU A 174 0.66 -18.54 -3.72
CA GLU A 174 -0.60 -18.73 -4.45
C GLU A 174 -0.69 -17.81 -5.69
N ASP A 175 -0.54 -18.39 -6.89
CA ASP A 175 -0.49 -17.68 -8.17
C ASP A 175 -1.75 -16.84 -8.44
N GLY A 176 -2.94 -17.35 -8.11
CA GLY A 176 -4.20 -16.64 -8.27
C GLY A 176 -4.24 -15.34 -7.45
N ALA A 177 -3.74 -15.37 -6.23
CA ALA A 177 -3.65 -14.20 -5.37
C ALA A 177 -2.64 -13.17 -5.91
N TRP A 178 -1.53 -13.63 -6.49
CA TRP A 178 -0.57 -12.76 -7.18
C TRP A 178 -1.17 -12.11 -8.42
N ALA A 179 -1.94 -12.86 -9.22
CA ALA A 179 -2.61 -12.32 -10.40
C ALA A 179 -3.58 -11.19 -10.01
N VAL A 180 -4.39 -11.38 -8.96
CA VAL A 180 -5.30 -10.33 -8.48
C VAL A 180 -4.54 -9.10 -7.98
N ALA A 181 -3.50 -9.28 -7.18
CA ALA A 181 -2.70 -8.17 -6.68
C ALA A 181 -2.02 -7.38 -7.81
N ALA A 182 -1.49 -8.08 -8.82
CA ALA A 182 -0.90 -7.46 -10.01
C ALA A 182 -1.94 -6.67 -10.83
N LEU A 183 -3.14 -7.22 -11.01
CA LEU A 183 -4.24 -6.52 -11.68
C LEU A 183 -4.68 -5.27 -10.91
N CYS A 184 -4.80 -5.36 -9.59
CA CYS A 184 -5.11 -4.20 -8.74
C CYS A 184 -4.04 -3.11 -8.88
N LEU A 185 -2.75 -3.49 -8.84
CA LEU A 185 -1.65 -2.54 -9.01
C LEU A 185 -1.69 -1.90 -10.40
N ALA A 186 -1.78 -2.70 -11.45
CA ALA A 186 -1.79 -2.20 -12.83
C ALA A 186 -2.97 -1.26 -13.09
N ALA A 187 -4.18 -1.66 -12.71
CA ALA A 187 -5.39 -0.86 -12.90
C ALA A 187 -5.36 0.42 -12.08
N GLY A 188 -4.98 0.33 -10.79
CA GLY A 188 -4.89 1.50 -9.90
C GLY A 188 -3.81 2.48 -10.34
N THR A 189 -2.64 1.97 -10.73
CA THR A 189 -1.53 2.79 -11.24
C THR A 189 -1.88 3.47 -12.56
N ALA A 190 -2.50 2.75 -13.51
CA ALA A 190 -2.94 3.31 -14.79
C ALA A 190 -3.99 4.41 -14.58
N LEU A 191 -4.99 4.14 -13.74
CA LEU A 191 -6.04 5.10 -13.43
C LEU A 191 -5.48 6.37 -12.77
N TYR A 192 -4.58 6.19 -11.80
CA TYR A 192 -3.93 7.31 -11.12
C TYR A 192 -3.00 8.10 -12.05
N ALA A 193 -2.23 7.43 -12.89
CA ALA A 193 -1.37 8.10 -13.88
C ALA A 193 -2.19 8.97 -14.84
N TRP A 194 -3.33 8.45 -15.29
CA TRP A 194 -4.20 9.14 -16.24
C TRP A 194 -4.96 10.31 -15.60
N ARG A 195 -5.70 10.04 -14.50
CA ARG A 195 -6.61 11.04 -13.90
C ARG A 195 -5.97 11.88 -12.80
N GLY A 196 -4.97 11.36 -12.08
CA GLY A 196 -4.49 11.93 -10.82
C GLY A 196 -5.45 11.69 -9.66
N ALA A 197 -5.11 12.18 -8.49
CA ALA A 197 -6.01 12.14 -7.34
C ALA A 197 -7.18 13.12 -7.53
N ARG A 198 -8.38 12.72 -7.08
CA ARG A 198 -9.55 13.61 -7.11
C ARG A 198 -9.39 14.73 -6.09
N HIS A 199 -9.60 15.96 -6.54
CA HIS A 199 -9.76 17.09 -5.63
C HIS A 199 -11.16 17.04 -5.02
N VAL A 200 -11.21 16.94 -3.70
CA VAL A 200 -12.43 17.28 -2.97
C VAL A 200 -12.33 18.78 -2.75
N SER A 201 -13.08 19.56 -3.51
CA SER A 201 -13.24 21.00 -3.27
C SER A 201 -13.79 21.15 -1.86
N GLY A 202 -12.89 21.43 -0.91
CA GLY A 202 -13.28 21.83 0.43
C GLY A 202 -13.89 23.24 0.27
N GLU A 203 -15.10 23.36 0.75
CA GLU A 203 -15.80 24.63 0.90
C GLU A 203 -14.87 25.65 1.57
N ALA A 204 -14.74 26.80 0.92
CA ALA A 204 -14.15 27.99 1.47
C ALA A 204 -15.01 28.54 2.61
#